data_af3f24d8694bac5796751977069078f9
#
_entry.id   af3f24d8694bac5796751977069078f9
#
_cell.length_a   1.000
_cell.length_b   1.000
_cell.length_c   1.000
_cell.angle_alpha   90.00
_cell.angle_beta   90.00
_cell.angle_gamma   90.00
#
_symmetry.space_group_name_H-M   'P 1'
#
loop_
_entity.id
_entity.type
_entity.pdbx_description
1 polymer ?
#
loop_
_entity_poly.entity_id
_entity_poly.type
_entity_poly.pdbx_seq_one_letter_code
_entity_poly.pdbx_strand_id
1 'polypeptide(L)'
;MRFLRLIKKAPLVGAFFVFGVWLSPVSADSCEPAANTTLVKVRHVQDGDTLVLADDTRVRLIGINTPELGHDNLPAQPLSIRARDRVRQLLFQSGNHAQILVGQQPKDKHKRQLANLWLPDGRNLTAVLLEAGLGWLVAIPPNVRFTACYAAAESTARQDEKGVWQQTDFHDRPSAGLSLRDTGFQHVKGRIIRVNHGGGATWINLEGRFAIRIPDKSRQWFKQLPDSSWIGRELEVRGWAYQTRGELRMTIEHPAMLSLTSGP
;
A
#
# COMPACT_ATOMS: atom_id res chain seq x y z
N MET A 1 75.45 -25.99 -40.10
CA MET A 1 74.17 -26.56 -39.60
C MET A 1 73.66 -25.69 -38.46
N ARG A 2 72.65 -24.87 -38.76
CA ARG A 2 72.03 -23.98 -37.70
C ARG A 2 70.63 -24.50 -37.42
N PHE A 3 70.36 -24.95 -36.21
CA PHE A 3 69.07 -25.37 -35.74
C PHE A 3 68.29 -24.14 -35.30
N LEU A 4 67.19 -23.83 -36.01
CA LEU A 4 66.19 -22.83 -35.58
C LEU A 4 65.23 -23.45 -34.55
N ARG A 5 65.18 -22.88 -33.35
CA ARG A 5 64.16 -23.23 -32.33
C ARG A 5 62.92 -22.41 -32.56
N LEU A 6 61.78 -23.05 -32.93
CA LEU A 6 60.47 -22.46 -33.00
C LEU A 6 59.97 -22.34 -31.53
N ILE A 7 59.68 -21.11 -31.08
CA ILE A 7 58.95 -20.80 -29.84
C ILE A 7 57.46 -20.75 -30.17
N LYS A 8 56.69 -21.73 -29.70
CA LYS A 8 55.23 -21.73 -29.77
C LYS A 8 54.69 -20.77 -28.69
N LYS A 9 54.04 -19.69 -29.14
CA LYS A 9 53.26 -18.81 -28.24
C LYS A 9 51.91 -19.48 -27.94
N ALA A 10 51.63 -19.72 -26.66
CA ALA A 10 50.31 -20.15 -26.17
C ALA A 10 49.37 -18.93 -26.06
N PRO A 11 48.11 -19.05 -26.48
CA PRO A 11 47.16 -17.97 -26.26
C PRO A 11 46.67 -17.94 -24.81
N LEU A 12 46.75 -16.76 -24.19
CA LEU A 12 46.18 -16.48 -22.88
C LEU A 12 44.66 -16.38 -23.05
N VAL A 13 43.91 -17.43 -22.66
CA VAL A 13 42.45 -17.38 -22.55
C VAL A 13 42.11 -16.77 -21.20
N GLY A 14 41.76 -15.48 -21.22
CA GLY A 14 41.26 -14.77 -20.04
C GLY A 14 39.84 -15.26 -19.74
N ALA A 15 39.69 -15.98 -18.63
CA ALA A 15 38.38 -16.33 -18.11
C ALA A 15 37.74 -15.10 -17.46
N PHE A 16 36.76 -14.51 -18.12
CA PHE A 16 35.89 -13.50 -17.53
C PHE A 16 34.92 -14.19 -16.53
N PHE A 17 35.23 -14.11 -15.26
CA PHE A 17 34.24 -14.41 -14.20
C PHE A 17 33.21 -13.30 -14.16
N VAL A 18 32.05 -13.53 -14.79
CA VAL A 18 30.87 -12.71 -14.58
C VAL A 18 30.29 -13.06 -13.21
N PHE A 19 30.61 -12.24 -12.20
CA PHE A 19 29.89 -12.28 -10.93
C PHE A 19 28.44 -11.83 -11.17
N GLY A 20 27.57 -12.79 -11.43
CA GLY A 20 26.13 -12.56 -11.40
C GLY A 20 25.75 -12.17 -9.98
N VAL A 21 25.42 -10.88 -9.77
CA VAL A 21 24.75 -10.43 -8.55
C VAL A 21 23.35 -11.03 -8.60
N TRP A 22 23.14 -12.11 -7.87
CA TRP A 22 21.83 -12.68 -7.62
C TRP A 22 21.12 -11.71 -6.70
N LEU A 23 20.34 -10.78 -7.29
CA LEU A 23 19.31 -10.07 -6.56
C LEU A 23 18.24 -11.11 -6.20
N SER A 24 18.33 -11.64 -4.99
CA SER A 24 17.26 -12.45 -4.44
C SER A 24 15.98 -11.60 -4.50
N PRO A 25 14.88 -12.09 -5.11
CA PRO A 25 13.60 -11.40 -5.00
C PRO A 25 13.29 -11.27 -3.51
N VAL A 26 12.98 -10.07 -3.06
CA VAL A 26 12.42 -9.85 -1.72
C VAL A 26 11.10 -10.60 -1.71
N SER A 27 11.14 -11.80 -1.16
CA SER A 27 10.00 -12.69 -1.11
C SER A 27 8.89 -12.06 -0.28
N ALA A 28 7.63 -12.27 -0.66
CA ALA A 28 6.44 -11.93 0.14
C ALA A 28 6.45 -12.59 1.54
N ASP A 29 7.42 -13.46 1.82
CA ASP A 29 7.69 -14.12 3.10
C ASP A 29 8.01 -13.16 4.26
N SER A 30 8.30 -11.87 3.98
CA SER A 30 8.57 -10.88 5.02
C SER A 30 7.34 -10.43 5.82
N CYS A 31 6.15 -10.98 5.53
CA CYS A 31 4.93 -10.78 6.31
C CYS A 31 4.66 -11.93 7.28
N GLU A 32 5.68 -12.59 7.80
CA GLU A 32 5.52 -13.71 8.72
C GLU A 32 4.70 -13.34 9.96
N PRO A 33 3.89 -14.28 10.47
CA PRO A 33 3.13 -14.07 11.70
C PRO A 33 4.09 -13.84 12.88
N ALA A 34 3.72 -12.90 13.75
CA ALA A 34 4.43 -12.74 15.02
C ALA A 34 4.18 -13.94 15.94
N ALA A 35 5.11 -14.20 16.86
CA ALA A 35 5.02 -15.32 17.80
C ALA A 35 3.77 -15.31 18.71
N ASN A 36 3.06 -14.18 18.81
CA ASN A 36 1.92 -13.98 19.70
C ASN A 36 0.59 -13.81 18.96
N THR A 37 0.38 -14.55 17.89
CA THR A 37 -0.92 -14.63 17.21
C THR A 37 -1.90 -15.55 17.97
N THR A 38 -3.20 -15.30 17.82
CA THR A 38 -4.28 -16.13 18.36
C THR A 38 -5.08 -16.75 17.23
N LEU A 39 -5.42 -18.04 17.36
CA LEU A 39 -6.29 -18.69 16.39
C LEU A 39 -7.74 -18.23 16.59
N VAL A 40 -8.38 -17.79 15.51
CA VAL A 40 -9.78 -17.33 15.52
C VAL A 40 -10.55 -18.03 14.40
N LYS A 41 -11.88 -18.10 14.55
CA LYS A 41 -12.79 -18.57 13.52
C LYS A 41 -13.56 -17.39 12.95
N VAL A 42 -13.52 -17.24 11.62
CA VAL A 42 -14.29 -16.23 10.89
C VAL A 42 -15.68 -16.77 10.60
N ARG A 43 -16.71 -16.03 11.02
CA ARG A 43 -18.12 -16.38 10.75
C ARG A 43 -18.61 -15.82 9.43
N HIS A 44 -18.21 -14.60 9.11
CA HIS A 44 -18.68 -13.88 7.93
C HIS A 44 -17.64 -12.95 7.35
N VAL A 45 -17.59 -12.84 6.03
CA VAL A 45 -16.80 -11.85 5.30
C VAL A 45 -17.76 -10.79 4.78
N GLN A 46 -17.69 -9.59 5.34
CA GLN A 46 -18.56 -8.47 4.97
C GLN A 46 -18.16 -7.89 3.62
N ASP A 47 -16.88 -7.53 3.47
CA ASP A 47 -16.26 -7.01 2.24
C ASP A 47 -14.80 -7.51 2.14
N GLY A 48 -13.99 -6.90 1.26
CA GLY A 48 -12.61 -7.36 1.03
C GLY A 48 -11.67 -7.11 2.21
N ASP A 49 -11.99 -6.20 3.13
CA ASP A 49 -11.13 -5.83 4.26
C ASP A 49 -11.83 -5.84 5.62
N THR A 50 -13.09 -6.25 5.67
CA THR A 50 -13.88 -6.32 6.90
C THR A 50 -14.49 -7.71 7.11
N LEU A 51 -14.23 -8.28 8.27
CA LEU A 51 -14.61 -9.63 8.67
C LEU A 51 -15.41 -9.59 9.97
N VAL A 52 -16.20 -10.64 10.23
CA VAL A 52 -16.87 -10.87 11.52
C VAL A 52 -16.42 -12.23 12.05
N LEU A 53 -15.87 -12.25 13.27
CA LEU A 53 -15.45 -13.46 13.95
C LEU A 53 -16.65 -14.22 14.54
N ALA A 54 -16.40 -15.42 15.04
CA ALA A 54 -17.44 -16.28 15.64
C ALA A 54 -18.04 -15.67 16.93
N ASP A 55 -17.30 -14.81 17.61
CA ASP A 55 -17.72 -14.06 18.80
C ASP A 55 -18.38 -12.71 18.50
N ASP A 56 -18.77 -12.47 17.23
CA ASP A 56 -19.33 -11.23 16.72
C ASP A 56 -18.37 -10.04 16.65
N THR A 57 -17.11 -10.21 16.95
CA THR A 57 -16.09 -9.17 16.79
C THR A 57 -15.95 -8.78 15.31
N ARG A 58 -16.16 -7.50 15.00
CA ARG A 58 -15.90 -6.95 13.66
C ARG A 58 -14.43 -6.58 13.55
N VAL A 59 -13.75 -7.18 12.57
CA VAL A 59 -12.33 -6.96 12.31
C VAL A 59 -12.15 -6.18 11.01
N ARG A 60 -11.35 -5.11 11.05
CA ARG A 60 -10.86 -4.37 9.88
C ARG A 60 -9.40 -4.73 9.65
N LEU A 61 -9.09 -5.24 8.48
CA LEU A 61 -7.71 -5.58 8.11
C LEU A 61 -6.84 -4.31 8.10
N ILE A 62 -5.69 -4.40 8.77
CA ILE A 62 -4.66 -3.38 8.73
C ILE A 62 -3.92 -3.45 7.39
N GLY A 63 -3.56 -2.28 6.85
CA GLY A 63 -2.66 -2.18 5.71
C GLY A 63 -3.32 -2.17 4.34
N ILE A 64 -4.63 -2.30 4.25
CA ILE A 64 -5.34 -2.32 2.98
C ILE A 64 -6.64 -1.50 3.02
N ASN A 65 -7.01 -0.92 1.90
CA ASN A 65 -8.36 -0.45 1.59
C ASN A 65 -8.83 -1.15 0.32
N THR A 66 -9.93 -1.88 0.40
CA THR A 66 -10.51 -2.55 -0.78
C THR A 66 -11.63 -1.71 -1.39
N PRO A 67 -11.98 -1.93 -2.67
CA PRO A 67 -13.18 -1.33 -3.26
C PRO A 67 -14.42 -1.66 -2.44
N GLU A 68 -15.29 -0.66 -2.25
CA GLU A 68 -16.48 -0.75 -1.41
C GLU A 68 -17.62 -1.49 -2.10
N LEU A 69 -18.28 -2.39 -1.36
CA LEU A 69 -19.58 -2.93 -1.78
C LEU A 69 -20.63 -1.83 -1.73
N GLY A 70 -21.52 -1.83 -2.69
CA GLY A 70 -22.63 -0.88 -2.72
C GLY A 70 -23.54 -1.03 -1.49
N HIS A 71 -24.02 0.10 -0.98
CA HIS A 71 -25.04 0.18 0.10
C HIS A 71 -25.79 1.52 0.00
N ASP A 72 -26.97 1.58 0.55
CA ASP A 72 -27.76 2.82 0.69
C ASP A 72 -27.84 3.66 -0.61
N ASN A 73 -28.17 3.04 -1.75
CA ASN A 73 -28.23 3.67 -3.08
C ASN A 73 -26.89 4.03 -3.72
N LEU A 74 -25.76 3.69 -3.13
CA LEU A 74 -24.46 3.78 -3.77
C LEU A 74 -24.16 2.46 -4.50
N PRO A 75 -23.78 2.50 -5.79
CA PRO A 75 -23.40 1.29 -6.51
C PRO A 75 -22.12 0.68 -5.95
N ALA A 76 -21.97 -0.64 -6.10
CA ALA A 76 -20.74 -1.34 -5.79
C ALA A 76 -19.61 -0.82 -6.69
N GLN A 77 -18.46 -0.55 -6.09
CA GLN A 77 -17.26 -0.21 -6.86
C GLN A 77 -16.75 -1.43 -7.65
N PRO A 78 -16.11 -1.22 -8.81
CA PRO A 78 -15.46 -2.31 -9.53
C PRO A 78 -14.56 -3.15 -8.61
N LEU A 79 -14.54 -4.47 -8.83
CA LEU A 79 -13.74 -5.44 -8.06
C LEU A 79 -14.13 -5.65 -6.58
N SER A 80 -15.06 -4.91 -5.99
CA SER A 80 -15.46 -5.08 -4.58
C SER A 80 -15.98 -6.48 -4.29
N ILE A 81 -16.82 -7.03 -5.15
CA ILE A 81 -17.32 -8.41 -5.05
C ILE A 81 -16.16 -9.41 -5.18
N ARG A 82 -15.25 -9.18 -6.13
CA ARG A 82 -14.07 -10.03 -6.34
C ARG A 82 -13.14 -10.04 -5.13
N ALA A 83 -12.92 -8.89 -4.50
CA ALA A 83 -12.12 -8.76 -3.28
C ALA A 83 -12.75 -9.58 -2.13
N ARG A 84 -14.04 -9.38 -1.86
CA ARG A 84 -14.78 -10.15 -0.86
C ARG A 84 -14.73 -11.66 -1.12
N ASP A 85 -15.02 -12.08 -2.35
CA ASP A 85 -15.10 -13.50 -2.69
C ASP A 85 -13.73 -14.16 -2.66
N ARG A 86 -12.65 -13.42 -2.93
CA ARG A 86 -11.27 -13.90 -2.73
C ARG A 86 -10.98 -14.20 -1.27
N VAL A 87 -11.37 -13.32 -0.36
CA VAL A 87 -11.25 -13.55 1.09
C VAL A 87 -12.04 -14.78 1.52
N ARG A 88 -13.29 -14.89 1.07
CA ARG A 88 -14.14 -16.07 1.35
C ARG A 88 -13.50 -17.37 0.89
N GLN A 89 -12.98 -17.38 -0.34
CA GLN A 89 -12.31 -18.57 -0.90
C GLN A 89 -11.10 -18.97 -0.06
N LEU A 90 -10.24 -18.03 0.31
CA LEU A 90 -9.05 -18.28 1.11
C LEU A 90 -9.40 -18.84 2.49
N LEU A 91 -10.38 -18.25 3.16
CA LEU A 91 -10.84 -18.68 4.47
C LEU A 91 -11.56 -20.05 4.40
N PHE A 92 -12.36 -20.29 3.39
CA PHE A 92 -13.01 -21.59 3.19
C PHE A 92 -11.99 -22.73 3.11
N GLN A 93 -10.90 -22.55 2.38
CA GLN A 93 -9.80 -23.51 2.26
C GLN A 93 -9.12 -23.84 3.59
N SER A 94 -9.23 -22.94 4.59
CA SER A 94 -8.67 -23.10 5.93
C SER A 94 -9.72 -23.49 6.99
N GLY A 95 -10.92 -23.95 6.59
CA GLY A 95 -12.03 -24.23 7.50
C GLY A 95 -12.52 -22.97 8.24
N ASN A 96 -12.36 -21.79 7.61
CA ASN A 96 -12.66 -20.48 8.17
C ASN A 96 -11.83 -20.11 9.42
N HIS A 97 -10.64 -20.69 9.58
CA HIS A 97 -9.71 -20.34 10.65
C HIS A 97 -8.60 -19.42 10.13
N ALA A 98 -8.19 -18.49 10.98
CA ALA A 98 -7.06 -17.61 10.74
C ALA A 98 -6.32 -17.33 12.04
N GLN A 99 -5.04 -16.97 11.95
CA GLN A 99 -4.29 -16.42 13.06
C GLN A 99 -4.43 -14.89 13.04
N ILE A 100 -4.76 -14.29 14.18
CA ILE A 100 -4.95 -12.85 14.31
C ILE A 100 -3.87 -12.21 15.20
N LEU A 101 -3.36 -11.06 14.76
CA LEU A 101 -2.55 -10.15 15.57
C LEU A 101 -3.24 -8.80 15.62
N VAL A 102 -3.73 -8.44 16.80
CA VAL A 102 -4.37 -7.14 17.02
C VAL A 102 -3.32 -6.04 16.92
N GLY A 103 -3.69 -4.93 16.29
CA GLY A 103 -2.82 -3.77 16.11
C GLY A 103 -2.47 -3.08 17.42
N GLN A 104 -1.40 -2.29 17.42
CA GLN A 104 -0.99 -1.45 18.54
C GLN A 104 -2.11 -0.47 18.93
N GLN A 105 -2.78 0.15 17.95
CA GLN A 105 -4.09 0.76 18.13
C GLN A 105 -5.14 -0.31 17.85
N PRO A 106 -5.86 -0.81 18.87
CA PRO A 106 -6.68 -2.00 18.72
C PRO A 106 -8.02 -1.77 18.03
N LYS A 107 -8.52 -0.53 17.98
CA LYS A 107 -9.84 -0.21 17.42
C LYS A 107 -9.82 1.08 16.62
N ASP A 108 -10.67 1.12 15.60
CA ASP A 108 -10.95 2.34 14.83
C ASP A 108 -12.11 3.16 15.45
N LYS A 109 -12.41 4.31 14.83
CA LYS A 109 -13.52 5.19 15.22
C LYS A 109 -14.91 4.52 15.13
N HIS A 110 -15.04 3.44 14.37
CA HIS A 110 -16.26 2.66 14.19
C HIS A 110 -16.31 1.43 15.12
N LYS A 111 -15.40 1.36 16.11
CA LYS A 111 -15.26 0.28 17.09
C LYS A 111 -14.91 -1.09 16.49
N ARG A 112 -14.48 -1.14 15.21
CA ARG A 112 -13.94 -2.37 14.59
C ARG A 112 -12.56 -2.64 15.17
N GLN A 113 -12.24 -3.92 15.42
CA GLN A 113 -10.91 -4.34 15.83
C GLN A 113 -9.96 -4.22 14.64
N LEU A 114 -8.84 -3.52 14.80
CA LEU A 114 -7.79 -3.40 13.81
C LEU A 114 -6.81 -4.56 13.97
N ALA A 115 -6.64 -5.38 12.94
CA ALA A 115 -5.79 -6.55 13.05
C ALA A 115 -5.16 -6.96 11.71
N ASN A 116 -4.03 -7.68 11.82
CA ASN A 116 -3.44 -8.44 10.73
C ASN A 116 -3.89 -9.89 10.86
N LEU A 117 -4.17 -10.56 9.75
CA LEU A 117 -4.60 -11.94 9.70
C LEU A 117 -3.68 -12.78 8.82
N TRP A 118 -3.40 -14.00 9.27
CA TRP A 118 -2.71 -15.02 8.50
C TRP A 118 -3.56 -16.26 8.36
N LEU A 119 -3.49 -16.85 7.18
CA LEU A 119 -4.04 -18.17 6.93
C LEU A 119 -3.21 -19.23 7.67
N PRO A 120 -3.75 -20.43 7.95
CA PRO A 120 -2.99 -21.50 8.60
C PRO A 120 -1.72 -21.94 7.84
N ASP A 121 -1.64 -21.68 6.55
CA ASP A 121 -0.46 -21.93 5.72
C ASP A 121 0.62 -20.82 5.83
N GLY A 122 0.42 -19.84 6.71
CA GLY A 122 1.36 -18.75 6.98
C GLY A 122 1.20 -17.52 6.08
N ARG A 123 0.38 -17.57 5.03
CA ARG A 123 0.17 -16.40 4.14
C ARG A 123 -0.58 -15.29 4.85
N ASN A 124 -0.05 -14.07 4.77
CA ASN A 124 -0.72 -12.88 5.27
C ASN A 124 -1.87 -12.47 4.33
N LEU A 125 -3.10 -12.36 4.87
CA LEU A 125 -4.29 -12.09 4.08
C LEU A 125 -4.24 -10.73 3.36
N THR A 126 -3.74 -9.68 4.02
CA THR A 126 -3.55 -8.34 3.44
C THR A 126 -2.57 -8.40 2.27
N ALA A 127 -1.41 -9.05 2.43
CA ALA A 127 -0.41 -9.16 1.37
C ALA A 127 -0.96 -9.91 0.16
N VAL A 128 -1.68 -11.02 0.36
CA VAL A 128 -2.31 -11.79 -0.73
C VAL A 128 -3.32 -10.95 -1.52
N LEU A 129 -4.10 -10.11 -0.84
CA LEU A 129 -5.06 -9.23 -1.51
C LEU A 129 -4.38 -8.12 -2.30
N LEU A 130 -3.33 -7.50 -1.73
CA LEU A 130 -2.55 -6.45 -2.39
C LEU A 130 -1.83 -6.98 -3.63
N GLU A 131 -1.19 -8.16 -3.54
CA GLU A 131 -0.51 -8.83 -4.65
C GLU A 131 -1.48 -9.21 -5.77
N ALA A 132 -2.73 -9.53 -5.43
CA ALA A 132 -3.79 -9.79 -6.40
C ALA A 132 -4.41 -8.50 -7.00
N GLY A 133 -3.99 -7.31 -6.57
CA GLY A 133 -4.56 -6.03 -6.97
C GLY A 133 -6.01 -5.85 -6.52
N LEU A 134 -6.39 -6.40 -5.37
CA LEU A 134 -7.77 -6.33 -4.86
C LEU A 134 -7.98 -5.22 -3.82
N GLY A 135 -7.06 -4.28 -3.76
CA GLY A 135 -7.11 -3.11 -2.90
C GLY A 135 -5.82 -2.32 -2.97
N TRP A 136 -5.74 -1.27 -2.17
CA TRP A 136 -4.60 -0.36 -2.08
C TRP A 136 -3.99 -0.40 -0.69
N LEU A 137 -2.67 -0.34 -0.63
CA LEU A 137 -1.97 -0.16 0.63
C LEU A 137 -2.44 1.13 1.32
N VAL A 138 -2.78 1.03 2.60
CA VAL A 138 -2.99 2.17 3.49
C VAL A 138 -2.12 1.99 4.74
N ALA A 139 -1.32 2.99 5.05
CA ALA A 139 -0.43 2.98 6.21
C ALA A 139 -0.87 4.04 7.22
N ILE A 140 -1.48 3.61 8.31
CA ILE A 140 -2.02 4.47 9.37
C ILE A 140 -1.30 4.13 10.68
N PRO A 141 -0.38 5.01 11.16
CA PRO A 141 0.28 4.83 12.44
C PRO A 141 -0.71 4.78 13.63
N PRO A 142 -0.39 3.99 14.66
CA PRO A 142 0.85 3.25 14.87
C PRO A 142 0.88 1.86 14.21
N ASN A 143 -0.16 1.46 13.50
CA ASN A 143 -0.34 0.12 12.95
C ASN A 143 0.41 -0.07 11.61
N VAL A 144 1.71 0.18 11.58
CA VAL A 144 2.54 0.21 10.34
C VAL A 144 3.61 -0.88 10.27
N ARG A 145 3.56 -1.86 11.18
CA ARG A 145 4.59 -2.92 11.31
C ARG A 145 4.91 -3.63 10.00
N PHE A 146 3.90 -3.96 9.20
CA PHE A 146 4.05 -4.75 7.97
C PHE A 146 4.00 -3.89 6.69
N THR A 147 4.10 -2.56 6.81
CA THR A 147 3.96 -1.64 5.66
C THR A 147 4.97 -1.93 4.55
N ALA A 148 6.21 -2.28 4.87
CA ALA A 148 7.23 -2.60 3.87
C ALA A 148 6.85 -3.84 3.04
N CYS A 149 6.38 -4.90 3.71
CA CYS A 149 5.89 -6.10 3.05
C CYS A 149 4.66 -5.80 2.18
N TYR A 150 3.70 -5.06 2.69
CA TYR A 150 2.50 -4.67 1.95
C TYR A 150 2.83 -3.81 0.73
N ALA A 151 3.82 -2.91 0.85
CA ALA A 151 4.30 -2.11 -0.27
C ALA A 151 4.95 -2.98 -1.37
N ALA A 152 5.70 -4.01 -0.99
CA ALA A 152 6.27 -4.96 -1.95
C ALA A 152 5.17 -5.74 -2.69
N ALA A 153 4.17 -6.27 -1.98
CA ALA A 153 3.04 -6.98 -2.56
C ALA A 153 2.23 -6.09 -3.53
N GLU A 154 1.94 -4.85 -3.13
CA GLU A 154 1.29 -3.86 -4.00
C GLU A 154 2.12 -3.51 -5.23
N SER A 155 3.45 -3.34 -5.06
CA SER A 155 4.35 -3.04 -6.19
C SER A 155 4.31 -4.11 -7.26
N THR A 156 4.27 -5.39 -6.87
CA THR A 156 4.10 -6.51 -7.80
C THR A 156 2.79 -6.38 -8.58
N ALA A 157 1.66 -6.14 -7.89
CA ALA A 157 0.37 -5.98 -8.55
C ALA A 157 0.33 -4.77 -9.50
N ARG A 158 0.99 -3.66 -9.12
CA ARG A 158 1.08 -2.45 -9.94
C ARG A 158 1.93 -2.68 -11.20
N GLN A 159 3.07 -3.37 -11.08
CA GLN A 159 3.94 -3.71 -12.22
C GLN A 159 3.25 -4.65 -13.21
N ASP A 160 2.46 -5.58 -12.71
CA ASP A 160 1.72 -6.56 -13.51
C ASP A 160 0.33 -6.03 -13.96
N GLU A 161 0.01 -4.77 -13.67
CA GLU A 161 -1.28 -4.12 -13.98
C GLU A 161 -2.49 -4.96 -13.52
N LYS A 162 -2.41 -5.57 -12.33
CA LYS A 162 -3.46 -6.44 -11.80
C LYS A 162 -4.57 -5.66 -11.10
N GLY A 163 -5.80 -6.13 -11.27
CA GLY A 163 -6.95 -5.71 -10.49
C GLY A 163 -7.21 -4.20 -10.54
N VAL A 164 -7.14 -3.50 -9.40
CA VAL A 164 -7.39 -2.05 -9.30
C VAL A 164 -6.42 -1.21 -10.13
N TRP A 165 -5.24 -1.73 -10.44
CA TRP A 165 -4.22 -1.05 -11.24
C TRP A 165 -4.50 -1.09 -12.74
N GLN A 166 -5.39 -1.98 -13.18
CA GLN A 166 -5.87 -2.06 -14.56
C GLN A 166 -7.15 -1.22 -14.81
N GLN A 167 -7.88 -0.89 -13.73
CA GLN A 167 -9.19 -0.21 -13.85
C GLN A 167 -9.02 1.30 -14.01
N THR A 168 -9.53 1.85 -15.11
CA THR A 168 -9.50 3.29 -15.39
C THR A 168 -10.22 4.13 -14.31
N ASP A 169 -11.27 3.59 -13.70
CA ASP A 169 -12.03 4.24 -12.62
C ASP A 169 -11.20 4.53 -11.37
N PHE A 170 -10.05 3.87 -11.22
CA PHE A 170 -9.17 3.98 -10.07
C PHE A 170 -7.85 4.69 -10.38
N HIS A 171 -7.70 5.24 -11.59
CA HIS A 171 -6.50 6.00 -11.93
C HIS A 171 -6.37 7.27 -11.10
N ASP A 172 -5.15 7.75 -10.97
CA ASP A 172 -4.86 9.01 -10.29
C ASP A 172 -5.63 10.16 -10.93
N ARG A 173 -6.41 10.85 -10.13
CA ARG A 173 -7.19 12.00 -10.56
C ARG A 173 -6.35 13.28 -10.51
N PRO A 174 -6.31 14.09 -11.57
CA PRO A 174 -5.61 15.37 -11.52
C PRO A 174 -6.17 16.26 -10.41
N SER A 175 -5.31 16.78 -9.53
CA SER A 175 -5.73 17.64 -8.41
C SER A 175 -6.49 18.90 -8.86
N ALA A 176 -6.12 19.46 -10.03
CA ALA A 176 -6.77 20.63 -10.62
C ALA A 176 -8.21 20.34 -11.11
N GLY A 177 -8.53 19.08 -11.41
CA GLY A 177 -9.86 18.65 -11.86
C GLY A 177 -10.83 18.24 -10.75
N LEU A 178 -10.38 18.23 -9.48
CA LEU A 178 -11.21 17.82 -8.36
C LEU A 178 -12.21 18.92 -7.97
N SER A 179 -13.44 18.50 -7.71
CA SER A 179 -14.49 19.32 -7.11
C SER A 179 -14.54 19.12 -5.59
N LEU A 180 -15.13 20.04 -4.86
CA LEU A 180 -15.30 19.93 -3.41
C LEU A 180 -16.16 18.73 -2.96
N ARG A 181 -16.85 18.08 -3.90
CA ARG A 181 -17.67 16.88 -3.65
C ARG A 181 -16.88 15.59 -3.71
N ASP A 182 -15.66 15.62 -4.25
CA ASP A 182 -14.79 14.46 -4.40
C ASP A 182 -14.12 14.07 -3.06
N THR A 183 -14.95 13.73 -2.09
CA THR A 183 -14.55 13.27 -0.75
C THR A 183 -14.42 11.74 -0.71
N GLY A 184 -13.97 11.19 0.43
CA GLY A 184 -13.73 9.75 0.58
C GLY A 184 -12.34 9.34 0.12
N PHE A 185 -12.12 8.04 -0.10
CA PHE A 185 -10.81 7.53 -0.52
C PHE A 185 -10.52 7.93 -1.97
N GLN A 186 -9.42 8.65 -2.18
CA GLN A 186 -9.02 9.21 -3.46
C GLN A 186 -7.57 8.88 -3.77
N HIS A 187 -7.29 8.71 -5.05
CA HIS A 187 -5.96 8.73 -5.65
C HIS A 187 -5.83 10.05 -6.39
N VAL A 188 -4.87 10.86 -6.02
CA VAL A 188 -4.69 12.21 -6.56
C VAL A 188 -3.27 12.40 -7.03
N LYS A 189 -3.13 12.95 -8.24
CA LYS A 189 -1.86 13.36 -8.81
C LYS A 189 -1.89 14.84 -9.10
N GLY A 190 -0.82 15.56 -8.80
CA GLY A 190 -0.74 16.99 -9.12
C GLY A 190 0.61 17.59 -8.85
N ARG A 191 0.83 18.75 -9.47
CA ARG A 191 2.04 19.54 -9.29
C ARG A 191 2.00 20.27 -7.96
N ILE A 192 3.10 20.21 -7.22
CA ILE A 192 3.27 20.92 -5.95
C ILE A 192 3.50 22.40 -6.26
N ILE A 193 2.62 23.27 -5.76
CA ILE A 193 2.72 24.73 -5.93
C ILE A 193 3.23 25.44 -4.68
N ARG A 194 3.11 24.82 -3.52
CA ARG A 194 3.57 25.39 -2.26
C ARG A 194 3.81 24.31 -1.22
N VAL A 195 4.88 24.49 -0.43
CA VAL A 195 5.13 23.72 0.79
C VAL A 195 5.37 24.71 1.92
N ASN A 196 4.72 24.51 3.05
CA ASN A 196 4.92 25.34 4.24
C ASN A 196 4.72 24.55 5.53
N HIS A 197 5.30 25.06 6.62
CA HIS A 197 5.19 24.51 7.96
C HIS A 197 4.44 25.48 8.85
N GLY A 198 3.49 24.99 9.63
CA GLY A 198 2.74 25.81 10.56
C GLY A 198 1.43 25.15 11.00
N GLY A 199 0.87 25.63 12.12
CA GLY A 199 -0.38 25.08 12.67
C GLY A 199 -0.27 23.61 13.05
N GLY A 200 0.90 23.13 13.51
CA GLY A 200 1.09 21.75 13.94
C GLY A 200 1.16 20.75 12.78
N ALA A 201 1.58 21.21 11.58
CA ALA A 201 1.69 20.34 10.40
C ALA A 201 2.63 20.89 9.33
N THR A 202 3.09 20.01 8.45
CA THR A 202 3.61 20.34 7.12
C THR A 202 2.45 20.28 6.13
N TRP A 203 2.35 21.32 5.30
CA TRP A 203 1.33 21.47 4.28
C TRP A 203 1.95 21.43 2.90
N ILE A 204 1.36 20.61 2.01
CA ILE A 204 1.70 20.56 0.59
C ILE A 204 0.44 20.95 -0.18
N ASN A 205 0.49 22.05 -0.91
CA ASN A 205 -0.59 22.47 -1.78
C ASN A 205 -0.29 22.03 -3.21
N LEU A 206 -1.25 21.34 -3.83
CA LEU A 206 -1.22 20.99 -5.24
C LEU A 206 -1.98 22.03 -6.07
N GLU A 207 -1.81 21.97 -7.38
CA GLU A 207 -2.63 22.75 -8.32
C GLU A 207 -4.12 22.50 -8.06
N GLY A 208 -4.95 23.52 -8.25
CA GLY A 208 -6.36 23.50 -7.89
C GLY A 208 -6.59 23.82 -6.40
N ARG A 209 -7.61 23.18 -5.82
CA ARG A 209 -8.01 23.40 -4.41
C ARG A 209 -7.77 22.16 -3.56
N PHE A 210 -6.58 21.61 -3.62
CA PHE A 210 -6.20 20.39 -2.91
C PHE A 210 -4.98 20.61 -2.04
N ALA A 211 -5.11 20.28 -0.75
CA ALA A 211 -4.02 20.41 0.21
C ALA A 211 -3.79 19.09 0.98
N ILE A 212 -2.54 18.71 1.12
CA ILE A 212 -2.10 17.57 1.90
C ILE A 212 -1.58 18.10 3.24
N ARG A 213 -2.03 17.49 4.31
CA ARG A 213 -1.62 17.79 5.68
C ARG A 213 -0.82 16.63 6.24
N ILE A 214 0.42 16.86 6.66
CA ILE A 214 1.24 15.91 7.42
C ILE A 214 1.33 16.46 8.85
N PRO A 215 0.64 15.85 9.83
CA PRO A 215 0.68 16.31 11.22
C PRO A 215 2.08 16.19 11.81
N ASP A 216 2.50 17.11 12.69
CA ASP A 216 3.83 17.07 13.32
C ASP A 216 4.06 15.77 14.13
N LYS A 217 3.01 15.20 14.73
CA LYS A 217 3.09 13.89 15.41
C LYS A 217 3.53 12.75 14.48
N SER A 218 3.33 12.92 13.17
CA SER A 218 3.67 11.91 12.15
C SER A 218 5.11 12.03 11.64
N ARG A 219 5.83 13.10 12.03
CA ARG A 219 7.21 13.39 11.58
C ARG A 219 8.17 12.21 11.77
N GLN A 220 8.01 11.46 12.85
CA GLN A 220 8.86 10.31 13.16
C GLN A 220 8.85 9.21 12.10
N TRP A 221 7.81 9.13 11.25
CA TRP A 221 7.67 8.14 10.18
C TRP A 221 8.34 8.57 8.87
N PHE A 222 8.66 9.86 8.72
CA PHE A 222 9.26 10.42 7.52
C PHE A 222 10.78 10.56 7.72
N LYS A 223 11.58 10.01 6.80
CA LYS A 223 13.04 10.25 6.79
C LYS A 223 13.35 11.73 6.65
N GLN A 224 12.60 12.41 5.77
CA GLN A 224 12.66 13.84 5.55
C GLN A 224 11.26 14.35 5.27
N LEU A 225 10.86 15.44 5.92
CA LEU A 225 9.59 16.11 5.60
C LEU A 225 9.72 16.86 4.27
N PRO A 226 8.61 16.96 3.52
CA PRO A 226 8.53 17.83 2.35
C PRO A 226 8.97 19.26 2.68
N ASP A 227 9.79 19.85 1.82
CA ASP A 227 10.28 21.21 1.90
C ASP A 227 10.14 21.94 0.57
N SER A 228 10.71 23.15 0.46
CA SER A 228 10.61 23.96 -0.75
C SER A 228 11.24 23.32 -2.00
N SER A 229 12.15 22.34 -1.86
CA SER A 229 12.75 21.62 -2.98
C SER A 229 11.74 20.70 -3.72
N TRP A 230 10.58 20.48 -3.12
CA TRP A 230 9.49 19.70 -3.74
C TRP A 230 8.62 20.55 -4.68
N ILE A 231 8.68 21.90 -4.58
CA ILE A 231 7.87 22.80 -5.41
C ILE A 231 8.20 22.59 -6.91
N GLY A 232 7.16 22.49 -7.72
CA GLY A 232 7.26 22.23 -9.16
C GLY A 232 7.28 20.73 -9.53
N ARG A 233 7.54 19.83 -8.58
CA ARG A 233 7.51 18.39 -8.82
C ARG A 233 6.09 17.86 -8.82
N GLU A 234 5.87 16.73 -9.47
CA GLU A 234 4.61 16.01 -9.40
C GLU A 234 4.59 15.08 -8.19
N LEU A 235 3.44 15.00 -7.55
CA LEU A 235 3.17 14.15 -6.39
C LEU A 235 1.95 13.28 -6.65
N GLU A 236 2.08 11.99 -6.43
CA GLU A 236 0.96 11.05 -6.27
C GLU A 236 0.69 10.87 -4.78
N VAL A 237 -0.59 10.95 -4.38
CA VAL A 237 -1.02 10.77 -3.01
C VAL A 237 -2.35 10.05 -2.96
N ARG A 238 -2.52 9.18 -1.96
CA ARG A 238 -3.77 8.47 -1.74
C ARG A 238 -4.20 8.52 -0.28
N GLY A 239 -5.51 8.54 -0.07
CA GLY A 239 -6.08 8.62 1.27
C GLY A 239 -7.48 9.19 1.25
N TRP A 240 -7.99 9.49 2.42
CA TRP A 240 -9.35 10.03 2.56
C TRP A 240 -9.33 11.55 2.43
N ALA A 241 -9.94 12.03 1.33
CA ALA A 241 -10.17 13.45 1.10
C ALA A 241 -11.41 13.91 1.86
N TYR A 242 -11.36 15.10 2.41
CA TYR A 242 -12.46 15.76 3.09
C TYR A 242 -12.50 17.25 2.75
N GLN A 243 -13.71 17.80 2.72
CA GLN A 243 -13.91 19.22 2.45
C GLN A 243 -13.75 20.06 3.71
N THR A 244 -13.03 21.15 3.63
CA THR A 244 -12.94 22.15 4.68
C THR A 244 -12.53 23.51 4.12
N ARG A 245 -13.14 24.59 4.59
CA ARG A 245 -12.78 25.98 4.25
C ARG A 245 -12.66 26.27 2.74
N GLY A 246 -13.51 25.62 1.91
CA GLY A 246 -13.54 25.84 0.45
C GLY A 246 -12.44 25.13 -0.33
N GLU A 247 -11.74 24.17 0.26
CA GLU A 247 -10.77 23.29 -0.39
C GLU A 247 -10.96 21.83 0.02
N LEU A 248 -10.41 20.90 -0.75
CA LEU A 248 -10.24 19.52 -0.36
C LEU A 248 -8.93 19.35 0.39
N ARG A 249 -8.96 18.55 1.45
CA ARG A 249 -7.77 18.17 2.22
C ARG A 249 -7.65 16.67 2.36
N MET A 250 -6.41 16.22 2.44
CA MET A 250 -6.07 14.83 2.77
C MET A 250 -5.02 14.84 3.88
N THR A 251 -5.26 14.07 4.93
CA THR A 251 -4.26 13.91 6.00
C THR A 251 -3.44 12.67 5.75
N ILE A 252 -2.12 12.83 5.67
CA ILE A 252 -1.14 11.77 5.45
C ILE A 252 -0.27 11.64 6.69
N GLU A 253 -0.25 10.46 7.27
CA GLU A 253 0.50 10.18 8.50
C GLU A 253 1.71 9.25 8.27
N HIS A 254 1.86 8.69 7.05
CA HIS A 254 2.98 7.80 6.71
C HIS A 254 3.43 8.01 5.25
N PRO A 255 4.74 7.98 4.97
CA PRO A 255 5.28 8.23 3.63
C PRO A 255 4.84 7.24 2.55
N ALA A 256 4.45 6.01 2.92
CA ALA A 256 3.94 5.02 1.96
C ALA A 256 2.63 5.44 1.26
N MET A 257 1.98 6.53 1.74
CA MET A 257 0.74 7.05 1.17
C MET A 257 0.99 8.14 0.12
N LEU A 258 2.24 8.50 -0.15
CA LEU A 258 2.62 9.50 -1.15
C LEU A 258 3.91 9.11 -1.87
N SER A 259 4.06 9.55 -3.10
CA SER A 259 5.26 9.32 -3.89
C SER A 259 5.52 10.50 -4.82
N LEU A 260 6.76 11.01 -4.82
CA LEU A 260 7.19 11.95 -5.84
C LEU A 260 7.42 11.18 -7.13
N THR A 261 6.74 11.58 -8.18
CA THR A 261 7.06 11.04 -9.50
C THR A 261 8.38 11.65 -9.97
N SER A 262 9.24 10.82 -10.54
CA SER A 262 10.44 11.31 -11.21
C SER A 262 9.98 12.32 -12.27
N GLY A 263 10.44 13.55 -12.18
CA GLY A 263 10.20 14.51 -13.26
C GLY A 263 10.76 13.97 -14.58
N PRO A 264 10.31 14.50 -15.71
CA PRO A 264 10.83 14.12 -17.01
C PRO A 264 12.32 14.33 -17.11
#